data_0fcffdabf8585acfd11345e4f40cbb4d
#
_entry.id   0fcffdabf8585acfd11345e4f40cbb4d
#
_cell.length_a   1.000
_cell.length_b   1.000
_cell.length_c   1.000
_cell.angle_alpha   90.00
_cell.angle_beta   90.00
_cell.angle_gamma   90.00
#
_symmetry.space_group_name_H-M   'P 1'
#
loop_
_entity.id
_entity.type
_entity.pdbx_description
1 polymer ?
#
loop_
_entity_poly.entity_id
_entity_poly.type
_entity_poly.pdbx_seq_one_letter_code
_entity_poly.pdbx_strand_id
1 'polypeptide(L)'
;MKRTLYIMAIAIMAFASCTKDNVKEINRGQEIDFRVAATRATETTTATLQDIWVTAISENGNNYFTGTNFSLEDSYFVSEKSYYWPSNGSDLEFYAYAPNLNGITINATGQKLTNFAPEAALTNQVDFIVAHTTGNKTNAAAGVPLVFDHALSQVEVRAFNSNAGYVYKVSGVRLCNIV
;
A
#
# COMPACT_ATOMS: atom_id res chain seq x y z
N MET A 1 -30.55 -75.63 13.17
CA MET A 1 -30.12 -74.57 14.09
C MET A 1 -29.27 -73.59 13.29
N LYS A 2 -29.90 -72.53 12.82
CA LYS A 2 -29.25 -71.50 11.97
C LYS A 2 -28.93 -70.29 12.85
N ARG A 3 -27.65 -69.99 13.05
CA ARG A 3 -27.20 -68.76 13.76
C ARG A 3 -26.96 -67.69 12.70
N THR A 4 -27.84 -66.73 12.67
CA THR A 4 -27.71 -65.48 11.88
C THR A 4 -26.78 -64.52 12.60
N LEU A 5 -25.65 -64.20 12.00
CA LEU A 5 -24.70 -63.23 12.48
C LEU A 5 -25.11 -61.86 11.94
N TYR A 6 -25.57 -60.94 12.81
CA TYR A 6 -25.82 -59.56 12.43
C TYR A 6 -24.51 -58.76 12.51
N ILE A 7 -23.98 -58.40 11.34
CA ILE A 7 -22.87 -57.45 11.24
C ILE A 7 -23.49 -56.04 11.29
N MET A 8 -23.29 -55.39 12.40
CA MET A 8 -23.71 -53.99 12.59
C MET A 8 -22.60 -53.10 12.04
N ALA A 9 -22.77 -52.57 10.81
CA ALA A 9 -21.89 -51.57 10.22
C ALA A 9 -22.17 -50.20 10.83
N ILE A 10 -21.31 -49.74 11.72
CA ILE A 10 -21.33 -48.38 12.24
C ILE A 10 -20.69 -47.47 11.17
N ALA A 11 -21.52 -46.74 10.41
CA ALA A 11 -21.08 -45.69 9.54
C ALA A 11 -20.70 -44.46 10.39
N ILE A 12 -19.41 -44.27 10.61
CA ILE A 12 -18.89 -43.03 11.20
C ILE A 12 -18.93 -41.95 10.10
N MET A 13 -19.96 -41.12 10.12
CA MET A 13 -19.97 -39.90 9.33
C MET A 13 -19.01 -38.91 10.00
N ALA A 14 -17.80 -38.84 9.48
CA ALA A 14 -16.92 -37.73 9.75
C ALA A 14 -17.49 -36.48 9.08
N PHE A 15 -18.18 -35.66 9.85
CA PHE A 15 -18.47 -34.27 9.44
C PHE A 15 -17.15 -33.54 9.43
N ALA A 16 -16.53 -33.48 8.26
CA ALA A 16 -15.51 -32.47 7.98
C ALA A 16 -16.22 -31.11 8.00
N SER A 17 -16.28 -30.51 9.18
CA SER A 17 -16.60 -29.10 9.31
C SER A 17 -15.46 -28.32 8.64
N CYS A 18 -15.57 -28.07 7.35
CA CYS A 18 -14.83 -26.99 6.73
C CYS A 18 -15.38 -25.71 7.33
N THR A 19 -14.74 -25.19 8.38
CA THR A 19 -14.80 -23.79 8.66
C THR A 19 -14.28 -23.11 7.42
N LYS A 20 -15.18 -22.50 6.65
CA LYS A 20 -14.79 -21.48 5.67
C LYS A 20 -14.21 -20.34 6.48
N ASP A 21 -12.92 -20.39 6.77
CA ASP A 21 -12.18 -19.18 6.97
C ASP A 21 -12.43 -18.38 5.69
N ASN A 22 -12.96 -17.16 5.85
CA ASN A 22 -13.14 -16.21 4.75
C ASN A 22 -11.77 -15.71 4.29
N VAL A 23 -10.91 -16.61 3.89
CA VAL A 23 -9.73 -16.28 3.11
C VAL A 23 -10.27 -15.87 1.76
N LYS A 24 -10.33 -14.57 1.51
CA LYS A 24 -10.60 -14.02 0.19
C LYS A 24 -9.56 -14.66 -0.73
N GLU A 25 -9.99 -15.59 -1.57
CA GLU A 25 -9.11 -16.24 -2.52
C GLU A 25 -8.65 -15.16 -3.49
N ILE A 26 -7.39 -14.75 -3.37
CA ILE A 26 -6.81 -13.74 -4.25
C ILE A 26 -6.79 -14.33 -5.66
N ASN A 27 -7.70 -13.88 -6.50
CA ASN A 27 -7.89 -14.38 -7.86
C ASN A 27 -6.84 -13.74 -8.78
N ARG A 28 -5.59 -14.17 -8.57
CA ARG A 28 -4.40 -13.64 -9.24
C ARG A 28 -4.57 -13.67 -10.75
N GLY A 29 -4.35 -12.51 -11.36
CA GLY A 29 -4.44 -12.32 -12.79
C GLY A 29 -5.86 -12.05 -13.33
N GLN A 30 -6.88 -12.01 -12.48
CA GLN A 30 -8.21 -11.56 -12.84
C GLN A 30 -8.55 -10.22 -12.18
N GLU A 31 -8.25 -10.08 -10.91
CA GLU A 31 -8.42 -8.86 -10.14
C GLU A 31 -7.13 -8.02 -10.17
N ILE A 32 -7.30 -6.72 -9.94
CA ILE A 32 -6.19 -5.80 -9.78
C ILE A 32 -5.80 -5.81 -8.31
N ASP A 33 -4.62 -6.31 -8.04
CA ASP A 33 -3.95 -6.28 -6.74
C ASP A 33 -2.54 -5.68 -6.90
N PHE A 34 -1.93 -5.32 -5.78
CA PHE A 34 -0.61 -4.70 -5.78
C PHE A 34 0.35 -5.46 -4.88
N ARG A 35 1.65 -5.37 -5.19
CA ARG A 35 2.73 -5.86 -4.34
C ARG A 35 3.81 -4.79 -4.24
N VAL A 36 4.42 -4.65 -3.10
CA VAL A 36 5.60 -3.79 -2.98
C VAL A 36 6.80 -4.52 -3.53
N ALA A 37 7.39 -3.99 -4.59
CA ALA A 37 8.55 -4.57 -5.24
C ALA A 37 9.86 -4.15 -4.54
N ALA A 38 9.94 -2.90 -4.09
CA ALA A 38 11.00 -2.34 -3.27
C ALA A 38 10.53 -1.02 -2.67
N THR A 39 11.07 -0.66 -1.50
CA THR A 39 11.04 0.72 -1.00
C THR A 39 12.47 1.24 -1.02
N ARG A 40 12.68 2.42 -1.56
CA ARG A 40 13.97 3.11 -1.44
C ARG A 40 14.10 3.85 -0.10
N ALA A 41 13.10 3.68 0.74
CA ALA A 41 12.92 4.35 1.99
C ALA A 41 13.57 3.57 3.15
N THR A 42 14.36 4.25 3.95
CA THR A 42 15.02 3.68 5.14
C THR A 42 14.10 3.65 6.37
N GLU A 43 13.03 4.45 6.42
CA GLU A 43 12.16 4.58 7.59
C GLU A 43 10.77 3.96 7.41
N THR A 44 10.18 4.03 6.22
CA THR A 44 8.98 3.27 5.91
C THR A 44 9.36 1.97 5.22
N THR A 45 9.42 0.90 5.97
CA THR A 45 9.70 -0.43 5.42
C THR A 45 8.39 -1.08 4.94
N THR A 46 8.49 -2.02 3.99
CA THR A 46 7.36 -2.87 3.59
C THR A 46 6.67 -3.55 4.77
N ALA A 47 7.40 -3.79 5.87
CA ALA A 47 6.87 -4.39 7.09
C ALA A 47 5.93 -3.46 7.89
N THR A 48 6.00 -2.15 7.68
CA THR A 48 5.18 -1.16 8.39
C THR A 48 4.03 -0.61 7.54
N LEU A 49 4.07 -0.81 6.22
CA LEU A 49 3.05 -0.33 5.30
C LEU A 49 1.86 -1.30 5.29
N GLN A 50 0.74 -0.88 5.86
CA GLN A 50 -0.47 -1.70 5.98
C GLN A 50 -1.54 -1.32 4.96
N ASP A 51 -1.62 -0.04 4.62
CA ASP A 51 -2.62 0.51 3.72
C ASP A 51 -1.98 1.42 2.69
N ILE A 52 -2.46 1.32 1.47
CA ILE A 52 -2.14 2.24 0.39
C ILE A 52 -3.42 2.74 -0.27
N TRP A 53 -3.37 3.91 -0.85
CA TRP A 53 -4.45 4.47 -1.64
C TRP A 53 -4.02 4.56 -3.09
N VAL A 54 -4.85 4.06 -3.98
CA VAL A 54 -4.50 3.99 -5.40
C VAL A 54 -5.60 4.63 -6.24
N THR A 55 -5.17 5.42 -7.22
CA THR A 55 -5.99 5.86 -8.35
C THR A 55 -5.48 5.19 -9.61
N ALA A 56 -6.38 4.61 -10.38
CA ALA A 56 -6.08 4.05 -11.69
C ALA A 56 -6.70 4.92 -12.79
N ILE A 57 -5.91 5.18 -13.82
CA ILE A 57 -6.30 5.98 -14.98
C ILE A 57 -6.12 5.12 -16.22
N SER A 58 -7.15 5.12 -17.07
CA SER A 58 -7.13 4.42 -18.34
C SER A 58 -6.45 5.24 -19.44
N GLU A 59 -6.03 4.59 -20.52
CA GLU A 59 -5.32 5.21 -21.65
C GLU A 59 -6.03 6.44 -22.24
N ASN A 60 -7.34 6.53 -22.11
CA ASN A 60 -8.11 7.70 -22.55
C ASN A 60 -8.12 8.86 -21.54
N GLY A 61 -7.35 8.76 -20.46
CA GLY A 61 -7.24 9.77 -19.41
C GLY A 61 -8.38 9.81 -18.40
N ASN A 62 -9.33 8.87 -18.47
CA ASN A 62 -10.42 8.78 -17.50
C ASN A 62 -10.03 7.94 -16.28
N ASN A 63 -10.52 8.33 -15.11
CA ASN A 63 -10.33 7.54 -13.91
C ASN A 63 -11.06 6.19 -14.03
N TYR A 64 -10.34 5.11 -13.83
CA TYR A 64 -10.87 3.76 -13.74
C TYR A 64 -11.40 3.49 -12.32
N PHE A 65 -10.62 3.85 -11.31
CA PHE A 65 -11.04 4.05 -9.92
C PHE A 65 -10.17 5.15 -9.28
N THR A 66 -10.64 5.72 -8.18
CA THR A 66 -10.00 6.92 -7.59
C THR A 66 -9.85 6.76 -6.08
N GLY A 67 -8.63 6.97 -5.56
CA GLY A 67 -8.35 7.02 -4.14
C GLY A 67 -8.85 5.80 -3.36
N THR A 68 -8.83 4.63 -4.00
CA THR A 68 -9.31 3.39 -3.39
C THR A 68 -8.29 2.88 -2.39
N ASN A 69 -8.73 2.52 -1.20
CA ASN A 69 -7.90 1.86 -0.20
C ASN A 69 -7.64 0.40 -0.59
N PHE A 70 -6.39 0.01 -0.46
CA PHE A 70 -5.92 -1.36 -0.57
C PHE A 70 -5.14 -1.67 0.69
N SER A 71 -5.55 -2.72 1.41
CA SER A 71 -4.94 -3.17 2.66
C SER A 71 -4.07 -4.39 2.43
N LEU A 72 -3.01 -4.51 3.21
CA LEU A 72 -2.07 -5.62 3.11
C LEU A 72 -2.71 -6.92 3.64
N GLU A 73 -2.86 -7.89 2.76
CA GLU A 73 -3.23 -9.27 3.08
C GLU A 73 -2.11 -10.20 2.59
N ASP A 74 -1.46 -10.90 3.52
CA ASP A 74 -0.26 -11.71 3.27
C ASP A 74 0.88 -10.89 2.63
N SER A 75 0.99 -10.91 1.32
CA SER A 75 2.05 -10.21 0.56
C SER A 75 1.50 -9.30 -0.53
N TYR A 76 0.20 -9.10 -0.56
CA TYR A 76 -0.51 -8.29 -1.56
C TYR A 76 -1.39 -7.25 -0.91
N PHE A 77 -1.49 -6.11 -1.56
CA PHE A 77 -2.48 -5.10 -1.22
C PHE A 77 -3.73 -5.35 -2.03
N VAL A 78 -4.83 -5.63 -1.34
CA VAL A 78 -6.15 -5.94 -1.91
C VAL A 78 -7.19 -4.95 -1.43
N SER A 79 -8.19 -4.68 -2.25
CA SER A 79 -9.31 -3.82 -1.88
C SER A 79 -10.53 -4.62 -1.46
N GLU A 80 -11.37 -4.05 -0.58
CA GLU A 80 -12.63 -4.67 -0.19
C GLU A 80 -13.52 -4.94 -1.40
N LYS A 81 -13.60 -3.98 -2.34
CA LYS A 81 -14.30 -4.14 -3.61
C LYS A 81 -13.32 -4.59 -4.68
N SER A 82 -13.58 -5.72 -5.32
CA SER A 82 -12.77 -6.22 -6.43
C SER A 82 -12.84 -5.31 -7.66
N TYR A 83 -11.67 -5.00 -8.21
CA TYR A 83 -11.50 -4.32 -9.49
C TYR A 83 -10.85 -5.27 -10.48
N TYR A 84 -11.37 -5.31 -11.70
CA TYR A 84 -10.90 -6.23 -12.73
C TYR A 84 -10.16 -5.46 -13.82
N TRP A 85 -9.28 -6.13 -14.52
CA TRP A 85 -8.59 -5.57 -15.66
C TRP A 85 -9.55 -5.25 -16.81
N PRO A 86 -9.28 -4.19 -17.62
CA PRO A 86 -10.04 -3.92 -18.82
C PRO A 86 -10.11 -5.13 -19.74
N SER A 87 -11.30 -5.44 -20.25
CA SER A 87 -11.55 -6.62 -21.11
C SER A 87 -10.83 -6.56 -22.45
N ASN A 88 -10.51 -5.35 -22.92
CA ASN A 88 -9.76 -5.10 -24.16
C ASN A 88 -8.24 -5.26 -23.98
N GLY A 89 -7.75 -5.54 -22.74
CA GLY A 89 -6.34 -5.71 -22.46
C GLY A 89 -5.53 -4.42 -22.42
N SER A 90 -6.18 -3.24 -22.44
CA SER A 90 -5.48 -1.96 -22.36
C SER A 90 -4.74 -1.76 -21.04
N ASP A 91 -3.71 -0.93 -21.08
CA ASP A 91 -2.94 -0.55 -19.89
C ASP A 91 -3.76 0.36 -18.96
N LEU A 92 -3.46 0.25 -17.68
CA LEU A 92 -3.87 1.20 -16.66
C LEU A 92 -2.62 1.84 -16.08
N GLU A 93 -2.70 3.13 -15.81
CA GLU A 93 -1.71 3.91 -15.10
C GLU A 93 -2.12 4.02 -13.64
N PHE A 94 -1.24 3.61 -12.73
CA PHE A 94 -1.51 3.55 -11.30
C PHE A 94 -0.68 4.57 -10.55
N TYR A 95 -1.35 5.36 -9.72
CA TYR A 95 -0.78 6.30 -8.78
C TYR A 95 -1.13 5.86 -7.37
N ALA A 96 -0.13 5.38 -6.64
CA ALA A 96 -0.28 4.93 -5.27
C ALA A 96 0.37 5.90 -4.29
N TYR A 97 -0.18 6.01 -3.08
CA TYR A 97 0.36 6.86 -2.02
C TYR A 97 -0.01 6.33 -0.63
N ALA A 98 0.78 6.72 0.35
CA ALA A 98 0.49 6.51 1.77
C ALA A 98 1.22 7.56 2.61
N PRO A 99 0.64 7.96 3.78
CA PRO A 99 -0.72 7.71 4.21
C PRO A 99 -1.74 8.54 3.42
N ASN A 100 -3.04 8.35 3.70
CA ASN A 100 -4.09 9.18 3.10
C ASN A 100 -4.08 10.58 3.71
N LEU A 101 -3.66 11.56 2.92
CA LEU A 101 -3.59 12.95 3.31
C LEU A 101 -4.62 13.78 2.56
N ASN A 102 -5.12 14.83 3.21
CA ASN A 102 -5.95 15.82 2.55
C ASN A 102 -5.15 16.63 1.49
N GLY A 103 -5.81 17.04 0.42
CA GLY A 103 -5.19 17.86 -0.62
C GLY A 103 -4.46 17.08 -1.71
N ILE A 104 -4.60 15.76 -1.74
CA ILE A 104 -4.09 14.92 -2.82
C ILE A 104 -5.03 15.03 -4.01
N THR A 105 -4.45 15.33 -5.17
CA THR A 105 -5.15 15.33 -6.46
C THR A 105 -4.37 14.45 -7.43
N ILE A 106 -5.06 13.54 -8.10
CA ILE A 106 -4.48 12.65 -9.11
C ILE A 106 -5.32 12.73 -10.37
N ASN A 107 -4.66 12.93 -11.48
CA ASN A 107 -5.26 12.95 -12.82
C ASN A 107 -4.24 12.48 -13.87
N ALA A 108 -4.64 12.46 -15.14
CA ALA A 108 -3.79 12.03 -16.25
C ALA A 108 -2.48 12.84 -16.42
N THR A 109 -2.33 13.97 -15.73
CA THR A 109 -1.10 14.78 -15.76
C THR A 109 -0.17 14.53 -14.57
N GLY A 110 -0.59 13.70 -13.63
CA GLY A 110 0.22 13.29 -12.49
C GLY A 110 -0.43 13.44 -11.13
N GLN A 111 0.38 13.34 -10.10
CA GLN A 111 0.00 13.49 -8.70
C GLN A 111 0.38 14.88 -8.17
N LYS A 112 -0.46 15.42 -7.31
CA LYS A 112 -0.19 16.68 -6.62
C LYS A 112 -0.70 16.63 -5.18
N LEU A 113 0.15 16.99 -4.23
CA LEU A 113 -0.22 17.27 -2.84
C LEU A 113 -0.23 18.79 -2.64
N THR A 114 -1.35 19.34 -2.16
CA THR A 114 -1.52 20.78 -1.91
C THR A 114 -1.81 21.03 -0.44
N ASN A 115 -1.39 22.23 0.04
CA ASN A 115 -1.66 22.68 1.41
C ASN A 115 -1.09 21.73 2.50
N PHE A 116 -0.02 21.00 2.19
CA PHE A 116 0.69 20.18 3.17
C PHE A 116 1.48 21.09 4.12
N ALA A 117 1.30 20.91 5.41
CA ALA A 117 2.10 21.54 6.45
C ALA A 117 2.61 20.44 7.40
N PRO A 118 3.94 20.31 7.58
CA PRO A 118 4.47 19.36 8.54
C PRO A 118 4.01 19.70 9.96
N GLU A 119 3.73 18.68 10.76
CA GLU A 119 3.42 18.85 12.17
C GLU A 119 4.63 19.39 12.94
N ALA A 120 4.36 20.25 13.94
CA ALA A 120 5.41 20.87 14.74
C ALA A 120 6.15 19.84 15.63
N ALA A 121 5.43 18.82 16.11
CA ALA A 121 6.00 17.73 16.88
C ALA A 121 6.53 16.63 15.96
N LEU A 122 7.79 16.28 16.09
CA LEU A 122 8.45 15.23 15.26
C LEU A 122 7.71 13.89 15.30
N THR A 123 7.15 13.52 16.46
CA THR A 123 6.40 12.27 16.63
C THR A 123 5.10 12.21 15.83
N ASN A 124 4.59 13.35 15.39
CA ASN A 124 3.36 13.48 14.62
C ASN A 124 3.62 13.73 13.13
N GLN A 125 4.89 13.93 12.76
CA GLN A 125 5.24 14.10 11.36
C GLN A 125 5.05 12.79 10.63
N VAL A 126 4.43 12.87 9.45
CA VAL A 126 4.17 11.72 8.60
C VAL A 126 5.21 11.65 7.48
N ASP A 127 5.62 10.44 7.16
CA ASP A 127 6.40 10.13 5.97
C ASP A 127 5.43 9.86 4.81
N PHE A 128 5.41 10.77 3.84
CA PHE A 128 4.54 10.64 2.68
C PHE A 128 5.30 9.99 1.53
N ILE A 129 4.84 8.81 1.15
CA ILE A 129 5.43 8.02 0.07
C ILE A 129 4.48 7.91 -1.11
N VAL A 130 5.05 7.86 -2.30
CA VAL A 130 4.31 7.79 -3.57
C VAL A 130 4.92 6.74 -4.49
N ALA A 131 4.08 6.12 -5.31
CA ALA A 131 4.52 5.23 -6.37
C ALA A 131 3.71 5.50 -7.64
N HIS A 132 4.36 5.35 -8.80
CA HIS A 132 3.73 5.44 -10.10
C HIS A 132 4.19 4.26 -10.96
N THR A 133 3.24 3.59 -11.61
CA THR A 133 3.54 2.47 -12.49
C THR A 133 2.41 2.25 -13.51
N THR A 134 2.68 1.49 -14.55
CA THR A 134 1.71 1.05 -15.54
C THR A 134 1.61 -0.47 -15.54
N GLY A 135 0.44 -0.99 -15.85
CA GLY A 135 0.25 -2.42 -15.96
C GLY A 135 -1.03 -2.80 -16.70
N ASN A 136 -1.05 -4.04 -17.14
CA ASN A 136 -2.20 -4.70 -17.74
C ASN A 136 -2.31 -6.14 -17.24
N LYS A 137 -3.39 -6.81 -17.61
CA LYS A 137 -3.63 -8.19 -17.21
C LYS A 137 -2.48 -9.16 -17.53
N THR A 138 -1.73 -8.91 -18.60
CA THR A 138 -0.67 -9.81 -19.06
C THR A 138 0.62 -9.62 -18.29
N ASN A 139 1.05 -8.37 -18.08
CA ASN A 139 2.33 -8.06 -17.44
C ASN A 139 2.26 -7.97 -15.91
N ALA A 140 1.06 -7.89 -15.33
CA ALA A 140 0.83 -7.78 -13.90
C ALA A 140 0.03 -8.95 -13.30
N ALA A 141 0.09 -10.13 -13.92
CA ALA A 141 -0.63 -11.32 -13.45
C ALA A 141 -0.20 -11.80 -12.05
N ALA A 142 0.98 -11.40 -11.58
CA ALA A 142 1.48 -11.68 -10.22
C ALA A 142 1.33 -10.47 -9.27
N GLY A 143 0.36 -9.59 -9.54
CA GLY A 143 0.17 -8.32 -8.84
C GLY A 143 1.01 -7.19 -9.44
N VAL A 144 0.45 -6.00 -9.46
CA VAL A 144 1.13 -4.79 -9.96
C VAL A 144 2.29 -4.43 -9.03
N PRO A 145 3.55 -4.38 -9.52
CA PRO A 145 4.67 -4.03 -8.67
C PRO A 145 4.69 -2.52 -8.40
N LEU A 146 4.71 -2.14 -7.11
CA LEU A 146 4.87 -0.75 -6.68
C LEU A 146 6.27 -0.54 -6.10
N VAL A 147 6.93 0.51 -6.54
CA VAL A 147 8.17 1.02 -5.96
C VAL A 147 7.86 2.39 -5.37
N PHE A 148 7.96 2.51 -4.05
CA PHE A 148 7.66 3.75 -3.35
C PHE A 148 8.92 4.60 -3.17
N ASP A 149 8.76 5.88 -3.43
CA ASP A 149 9.73 6.94 -3.15
C ASP A 149 9.16 7.90 -2.09
N HIS A 150 10.03 8.47 -1.25
CA HIS A 150 9.63 9.55 -0.34
C HIS A 150 9.32 10.81 -1.13
N ALA A 151 8.14 11.38 -0.90
CA ALA A 151 7.75 12.65 -1.52
C ALA A 151 8.21 13.87 -0.69
N LEU A 152 8.62 13.64 0.55
CA LEU A 152 9.07 14.68 1.48
C LEU A 152 10.55 14.52 1.80
N SER A 153 11.20 15.64 2.15
CA SER A 153 12.58 15.66 2.60
C SER A 153 12.66 15.88 4.09
N GLN A 154 13.49 15.10 4.78
CA GLN A 154 13.82 15.33 6.18
C GLN A 154 15.09 16.16 6.30
N VAL A 155 15.07 17.20 7.15
CA VAL A 155 16.22 18.04 7.45
C VAL A 155 16.53 17.95 8.93
N GLU A 156 17.71 17.45 9.26
CA GLU A 156 18.23 17.46 10.63
C GLU A 156 19.32 18.52 10.76
N VAL A 157 19.21 19.38 11.77
CA VAL A 157 20.24 20.36 12.11
C VAL A 157 20.90 19.97 13.42
N ARG A 158 22.20 19.65 13.37
CA ARG A 158 22.99 19.30 14.53
C ARG A 158 23.92 20.46 14.88
N ALA A 159 23.82 20.95 16.10
CA ALA A 159 24.79 21.90 16.66
C ALA A 159 25.68 21.19 17.69
N PHE A 160 26.97 21.41 17.61
CA PHE A 160 27.90 20.89 18.58
C PHE A 160 28.90 21.99 19.01
N ASN A 161 29.38 21.89 20.24
CA ASN A 161 30.38 22.78 20.79
C ASN A 161 31.72 22.04 20.94
N SER A 162 32.73 22.48 20.23
CA SER A 162 34.09 21.94 20.31
C SER A 162 34.96 22.56 21.44
N ASN A 163 34.47 23.61 22.10
CA ASN A 163 35.21 24.30 23.18
C ASN A 163 34.51 24.09 24.51
N ALA A 164 35.10 23.22 25.35
CA ALA A 164 34.55 22.87 26.66
C ALA A 164 34.52 24.04 27.66
N GLY A 165 35.23 25.14 27.40
CA GLY A 165 35.25 26.34 28.26
C GLY A 165 34.05 27.27 28.07
N TYR A 166 33.17 27.00 27.12
CA TYR A 166 32.02 27.87 26.79
C TYR A 166 30.74 27.07 26.72
N VAL A 167 29.66 27.67 27.20
CA VAL A 167 28.30 27.15 27.05
C VAL A 167 27.54 28.06 26.09
N TYR A 168 27.07 27.48 25.02
CA TYR A 168 26.26 28.21 24.01
C TYR A 168 24.77 27.86 24.17
N LYS A 169 23.94 28.88 24.11
CA LYS A 169 22.48 28.69 24.05
C LYS A 169 22.01 28.97 22.62
N VAL A 170 21.55 27.95 21.93
CA VAL A 170 20.89 28.11 20.62
C VAL A 170 19.42 28.42 20.88
N SER A 171 18.97 29.62 20.48
CA SER A 171 17.59 30.09 20.70
C SER A 171 16.66 29.86 19.51
N GLY A 172 17.21 29.43 18.38
CA GLY A 172 16.41 29.12 17.19
C GLY A 172 17.27 28.75 16.00
N VAL A 173 16.70 27.99 15.11
CA VAL A 173 17.24 27.63 13.79
C VAL A 173 16.20 27.99 12.74
N ARG A 174 16.64 28.55 11.62
CA ARG A 174 15.75 28.89 10.51
C ARG A 174 16.34 28.37 9.21
N LEU A 175 15.53 27.67 8.44
CA LEU A 175 15.83 27.36 7.04
C LEU A 175 15.34 28.53 6.19
N CYS A 176 16.23 29.06 5.35
CA CYS A 176 15.94 30.21 4.48
C CYS A 176 16.10 29.81 3.01
N ASN A 177 15.43 30.53 2.10
CA ASN A 177 15.50 30.34 0.64
C ASN A 177 15.09 28.93 0.20
N ILE A 178 14.08 28.36 0.84
CA ILE A 178 13.43 27.15 0.36
C ILE A 178 12.48 27.59 -0.75
N VAL A 179 12.76 27.17 -1.99
CA VAL A 179 11.95 27.44 -3.19
C VAL A 179 11.15 26.19 -3.53
#